data_8647905130e4a21ac59387e09f17d427
#
_entry.id   8647905130e4a21ac59387e09f17d427
#
_cell.length_a   1.000
_cell.length_b   1.000
_cell.length_c   1.000
_cell.angle_alpha   90.00
_cell.angle_beta   90.00
_cell.angle_gamma   90.00
#
_symmetry.space_group_name_H-M   'P 1'
#
loop_
_entity.id
_entity.type
_entity.pdbx_description
1 polymer ?
#
loop_
_entity_poly.entity_id
_entity_poly.type
_entity_poly.pdbx_seq_one_letter_code
_entity_poly.pdbx_strand_id
1 'polypeptide(L)'
;FTTGTPWLKVHSDYKEINVAAQEKDPDSVLNYYRKLTATRKAPEYKEVFTYGKTVPAYQDSETVMAYYRETKSQRILVAANFGREAVSIKLEYPVKKVLLSNQNHTDCPEEMLKLDSCEVIVLECEK
;
A
#
# COMPACT_ATOMS: atom_id res chain seq x y z
N PHE A 1 12.46 -4.49 28.98
CA PHE A 1 13.03 -5.19 27.84
C PHE A 1 14.06 -6.24 28.27
N THR A 2 15.24 -5.84 28.75
CA THR A 2 16.26 -6.75 29.29
C THR A 2 17.10 -6.07 30.37
N THR A 3 17.58 -6.84 31.33
CA THR A 3 18.56 -6.40 32.33
C THR A 3 20.01 -6.76 31.93
N GLY A 4 20.17 -7.56 30.86
CA GLY A 4 21.46 -7.95 30.30
C GLY A 4 22.02 -6.90 29.34
N THR A 5 23.32 -7.01 29.03
CA THR A 5 23.98 -6.20 28.00
C THR A 5 23.63 -6.76 26.63
N PRO A 6 22.98 -5.98 25.74
CA PRO A 6 22.68 -6.42 24.38
C PRO A 6 23.97 -6.69 23.59
N TRP A 7 23.99 -7.73 22.78
CA TRP A 7 25.11 -8.03 21.90
C TRP A 7 25.23 -7.04 20.71
N LEU A 8 24.11 -6.42 20.32
CA LEU A 8 24.07 -5.29 19.39
C LEU A 8 23.65 -4.03 20.13
N LYS A 9 24.24 -2.90 19.76
CA LYS A 9 23.89 -1.60 20.34
C LYS A 9 22.41 -1.30 20.05
N VAL A 10 21.66 -1.01 21.10
CA VAL A 10 20.27 -0.53 20.97
C VAL A 10 20.32 0.91 20.44
N HIS A 11 19.47 1.21 19.44
CA HIS A 11 19.36 2.57 18.90
C HIS A 11 18.90 3.54 19.99
N SER A 12 19.37 4.78 19.96
CA SER A 12 19.14 5.78 21.03
C SER A 12 17.68 6.19 21.18
N ASP A 13 16.90 6.07 20.10
CA ASP A 13 15.49 6.47 20.02
C ASP A 13 14.50 5.37 20.46
N TYR A 14 14.97 4.23 20.97
CA TYR A 14 14.12 3.12 21.37
C TYR A 14 13.03 3.48 22.40
N LYS A 15 13.21 4.59 23.12
CA LYS A 15 12.21 5.09 24.08
C LYS A 15 11.02 5.75 23.38
N GLU A 16 11.21 6.28 22.19
CA GLU A 16 10.22 6.98 21.38
C GLU A 16 9.67 6.06 20.28
N ILE A 17 10.58 5.38 19.55
CA ILE A 17 10.23 4.48 18.46
C ILE A 17 10.28 3.03 18.95
N ASN A 18 9.15 2.50 19.31
CA ASN A 18 9.02 1.13 19.81
C ASN A 18 7.62 0.58 19.54
N VAL A 19 7.46 -0.73 19.67
CA VAL A 19 6.18 -1.43 19.43
C VAL A 19 5.05 -0.87 20.29
N ALA A 20 5.29 -0.63 21.57
CA ALA A 20 4.24 -0.15 22.49
C ALA A 20 3.73 1.26 22.14
N ALA A 21 4.60 2.13 21.60
CA ALA A 21 4.21 3.44 21.08
C ALA A 21 3.42 3.27 19.76
N GLN A 22 3.94 2.47 18.82
CA GLN A 22 3.30 2.25 17.53
C GLN A 22 1.95 1.53 17.62
N GLU A 23 1.73 0.66 18.60
CA GLU A 23 0.42 0.02 18.82
C GLU A 23 -0.69 1.01 19.15
N LYS A 24 -0.35 2.13 19.78
CA LYS A 24 -1.29 3.18 20.18
C LYS A 24 -1.55 4.22 19.08
N ASP A 25 -0.68 4.27 18.08
CA ASP A 25 -0.77 5.20 16.96
C ASP A 25 -1.38 4.49 15.73
N PRO A 26 -2.62 4.83 15.33
CA PRO A 26 -3.30 4.20 14.20
C PRO A 26 -2.58 4.42 12.85
N ASP A 27 -1.74 5.48 12.76
CA ASP A 27 -1.01 5.84 11.54
C ASP A 27 0.45 5.39 11.57
N SER A 28 0.84 4.62 12.59
CA SER A 28 2.17 4.04 12.70
C SER A 28 2.48 3.03 11.59
N VAL A 29 3.76 2.85 11.28
CA VAL A 29 4.25 1.83 10.35
C VAL A 29 3.76 0.44 10.74
N LEU A 30 3.77 0.09 12.04
CA LEU A 30 3.27 -1.18 12.54
C LEU A 30 1.79 -1.40 12.19
N ASN A 31 0.94 -0.40 12.45
CA ASN A 31 -0.48 -0.50 12.17
C ASN A 31 -0.78 -0.44 10.66
N TYR A 32 0.01 0.28 9.87
CA TYR A 32 -0.07 0.21 8.42
C TYR A 32 0.22 -1.21 7.90
N TYR A 33 1.28 -1.88 8.37
CA TYR A 33 1.58 -3.26 8.01
C TYR A 33 0.50 -4.25 8.46
N ARG A 34 -0.14 -4.01 9.61
CA ARG A 34 -1.30 -4.80 10.05
C ARG A 34 -2.47 -4.66 9.08
N LYS A 35 -2.79 -3.44 8.65
CA LYS A 35 -3.83 -3.17 7.63
C LYS A 35 -3.48 -3.85 6.30
N LEU A 36 -2.25 -3.71 5.83
CA LEU A 36 -1.77 -4.31 4.59
C LEU A 36 -1.87 -5.84 4.61
N THR A 37 -1.41 -6.47 5.68
CA THR A 37 -1.47 -7.93 5.81
C THR A 37 -2.90 -8.43 5.98
N ALA A 38 -3.78 -7.69 6.66
CA ALA A 38 -5.19 -8.00 6.77
C ALA A 38 -5.89 -7.94 5.40
N THR A 39 -5.67 -6.86 4.63
CA THR A 39 -6.20 -6.71 3.27
C THR A 39 -5.76 -7.86 2.37
N ARG A 40 -4.47 -8.22 2.40
CA ARG A 40 -3.94 -9.33 1.60
C ARG A 40 -4.54 -10.69 1.96
N LYS A 41 -4.89 -10.90 3.24
CA LYS A 41 -5.42 -12.16 3.76
C LYS A 41 -6.94 -12.21 3.81
N ALA A 42 -7.62 -11.08 3.55
CA ALA A 42 -9.08 -11.02 3.54
C ALA A 42 -9.65 -12.07 2.58
N PRO A 43 -10.67 -12.85 2.98
CA PRO A 43 -11.19 -13.96 2.19
C PRO A 43 -11.54 -13.57 0.76
N GLU A 44 -12.12 -12.37 0.56
CA GLU A 44 -12.53 -11.82 -0.73
C GLU A 44 -11.35 -11.46 -1.65
N TYR A 45 -10.15 -11.19 -1.11
CA TYR A 45 -8.98 -10.77 -1.87
C TYR A 45 -7.83 -11.78 -1.86
N LYS A 46 -7.91 -12.80 -1.01
CA LYS A 46 -6.85 -13.80 -0.85
C LYS A 46 -6.46 -14.46 -2.18
N GLU A 47 -7.45 -14.80 -2.99
CA GLU A 47 -7.21 -15.47 -4.28
C GLU A 47 -6.41 -14.57 -5.22
N VAL A 48 -6.88 -13.33 -5.44
CA VAL A 48 -6.24 -12.40 -6.38
C VAL A 48 -4.84 -12.00 -5.92
N PHE A 49 -4.62 -11.78 -4.63
CA PHE A 49 -3.28 -11.45 -4.13
C PHE A 49 -2.31 -12.64 -4.07
N THR A 50 -2.81 -13.87 -3.97
CA THR A 50 -1.95 -15.06 -3.89
C THR A 50 -1.69 -15.66 -5.26
N TYR A 51 -2.73 -15.86 -6.05
CA TYR A 51 -2.68 -16.61 -7.30
C TYR A 51 -2.95 -15.78 -8.56
N GLY A 52 -3.39 -14.52 -8.39
CA GLY A 52 -3.65 -13.64 -9.53
C GLY A 52 -2.40 -13.42 -10.39
N LYS A 53 -2.60 -13.29 -11.69
CA LYS A 53 -1.53 -12.92 -12.63
C LYS A 53 -1.06 -11.50 -12.35
N THR A 54 0.24 -11.26 -12.38
CA THR A 54 0.82 -9.91 -12.31
C THR A 54 0.93 -9.36 -13.74
N VAL A 55 0.30 -8.22 -13.98
CA VAL A 55 0.32 -7.52 -15.27
C VAL A 55 0.92 -6.13 -15.03
N PRO A 56 2.11 -5.83 -15.57
CA PRO A 56 2.70 -4.48 -15.46
C PRO A 56 1.79 -3.42 -16.04
N ALA A 57 1.78 -2.23 -15.45
CA ALA A 57 1.00 -1.09 -15.89
C ALA A 57 1.84 0.20 -15.81
N TYR A 58 1.51 1.21 -16.61
CA TYR A 58 2.15 2.54 -16.61
C TYR A 58 3.67 2.50 -16.75
N GLN A 59 4.20 1.59 -17.59
CA GLN A 59 5.65 1.34 -17.73
C GLN A 59 6.42 2.53 -18.32
N ASP A 60 5.74 3.47 -18.95
CA ASP A 60 6.35 4.70 -19.52
C ASP A 60 6.56 5.79 -18.45
N SER A 61 6.10 5.59 -17.23
CA SER A 61 6.31 6.54 -16.14
C SER A 61 7.68 6.36 -15.51
N GLU A 62 8.42 7.44 -15.33
CA GLU A 62 9.72 7.43 -14.66
C GLU A 62 9.62 7.32 -13.14
N THR A 63 8.48 7.70 -12.55
CA THR A 63 8.32 7.81 -11.10
C THR A 63 7.25 6.88 -10.52
N VAL A 64 6.31 6.39 -11.36
CA VAL A 64 5.25 5.49 -10.91
C VAL A 64 5.60 4.06 -11.23
N MET A 65 5.65 3.23 -10.20
CA MET A 65 5.64 1.78 -10.35
C MET A 65 4.23 1.28 -10.13
N ALA A 66 3.65 0.62 -11.14
CA ALA A 66 2.32 0.08 -11.00
C ALA A 66 2.15 -1.28 -11.70
N TYR A 67 1.23 -2.05 -11.18
CA TYR A 67 0.84 -3.33 -11.77
C TYR A 67 -0.58 -3.73 -11.35
N TYR A 68 -1.22 -4.52 -12.17
CA TYR A 68 -2.46 -5.19 -11.82
C TYR A 68 -2.20 -6.60 -11.26
N ARG A 69 -2.99 -6.98 -10.26
CA ARG A 69 -3.20 -8.39 -9.87
C ARG A 69 -4.54 -8.81 -10.44
N GLU A 70 -4.57 -9.88 -11.23
CA GLU A 70 -5.78 -10.28 -11.94
C GLU A 70 -6.11 -11.76 -11.77
N THR A 71 -7.38 -12.04 -11.53
CA THR A 71 -8.02 -13.35 -11.72
C THR A 71 -9.09 -13.24 -12.82
N LYS A 72 -9.89 -14.26 -13.02
CA LYS A 72 -11.04 -14.20 -13.95
C LYS A 72 -12.12 -13.20 -13.52
N SER A 73 -12.27 -12.99 -12.20
CA SER A 73 -13.36 -12.21 -11.59
C SER A 73 -12.92 -10.90 -10.92
N GLN A 74 -11.62 -10.72 -10.69
CA GLN A 74 -11.11 -9.56 -9.94
C GLN A 74 -9.90 -8.94 -10.61
N ARG A 75 -9.80 -7.62 -10.47
CA ARG A 75 -8.65 -6.80 -10.87
C ARG A 75 -8.30 -5.84 -9.76
N ILE A 76 -7.06 -5.88 -9.30
CA ILE A 76 -6.53 -4.98 -8.27
C ILE A 76 -5.35 -4.20 -8.87
N LEU A 77 -5.43 -2.88 -8.87
CA LEU A 77 -4.30 -2.01 -9.18
C LEU A 77 -3.50 -1.75 -7.91
N VAL A 78 -2.20 -1.95 -7.99
CA VAL A 78 -1.22 -1.46 -7.02
C VAL A 78 -0.39 -0.40 -7.71
N ALA A 79 -0.37 0.82 -7.19
CA ALA A 79 0.39 1.93 -7.75
C ALA A 79 1.16 2.66 -6.65
N ALA A 80 2.41 3.01 -6.94
CA ALA A 80 3.30 3.72 -6.03
C ALA A 80 4.04 4.82 -6.79
N ASN A 81 4.01 6.04 -6.26
CA ASN A 81 4.81 7.16 -6.73
C ASN A 81 6.11 7.25 -5.92
N PHE A 82 7.24 6.98 -6.54
CA PHE A 82 8.58 7.13 -5.94
C PHE A 82 9.18 8.52 -6.17
N GLY A 83 8.45 9.39 -6.87
CA GLY A 83 8.86 10.77 -7.13
C GLY A 83 8.70 11.67 -5.91
N ARG A 84 9.36 12.84 -5.98
CA ARG A 84 9.25 13.88 -4.93
C ARG A 84 8.07 14.82 -5.15
N GLU A 85 7.44 14.76 -6.31
CA GLU A 85 6.30 15.59 -6.70
C GLU A 85 5.08 14.71 -6.95
N ALA A 86 3.91 15.32 -6.85
CA ALA A 86 2.66 14.64 -7.19
C ALA A 86 2.61 14.34 -8.68
N VAL A 87 2.07 13.19 -9.03
CA VAL A 87 1.87 12.75 -10.42
C VAL A 87 0.42 12.32 -10.61
N SER A 88 -0.11 12.54 -11.80
CA SER A 88 -1.45 12.06 -12.16
C SER A 88 -1.33 11.04 -13.29
N ILE A 89 -1.98 9.90 -13.12
CA ILE A 89 -2.08 8.85 -14.14
C ILE A 89 -3.54 8.66 -14.54
N LYS A 90 -3.77 8.41 -15.82
CA LYS A 90 -5.10 8.10 -16.34
C LYS A 90 -5.42 6.64 -16.01
N LEU A 91 -6.56 6.39 -15.37
CA LEU A 91 -7.00 5.03 -15.05
C LEU A 91 -7.45 4.31 -16.33
N GLU A 92 -7.01 3.07 -16.47
CA GLU A 92 -7.42 2.19 -17.58
C GLU A 92 -8.79 1.55 -17.33
N TYR A 93 -9.18 1.40 -16.06
CA TYR A 93 -10.42 0.74 -15.63
C TYR A 93 -11.08 1.54 -14.50
N PRO A 94 -12.43 1.58 -14.47
CA PRO A 94 -13.17 2.20 -13.38
C PRO A 94 -12.81 1.60 -12.02
N VAL A 95 -12.74 2.43 -10.99
CA VAL A 95 -12.42 2.01 -9.62
C VAL A 95 -13.72 1.72 -8.86
N LYS A 96 -13.76 0.56 -8.22
CA LYS A 96 -14.86 0.14 -7.35
C LYS A 96 -14.62 0.54 -5.89
N LYS A 97 -13.37 0.42 -5.44
CA LYS A 97 -13.04 0.60 -4.02
C LYS A 97 -11.57 0.90 -3.82
N VAL A 98 -11.27 1.80 -2.89
CA VAL A 98 -9.93 1.96 -2.31
C VAL A 98 -9.75 0.91 -1.22
N LEU A 99 -8.75 0.04 -1.37
CA LEU A 99 -8.47 -1.03 -0.41
C LEU A 99 -7.43 -0.60 0.63
N LEU A 100 -6.45 0.17 0.21
CA LEU A 100 -5.36 0.66 1.06
C LEU A 100 -4.75 1.92 0.45
N SER A 101 -4.42 2.90 1.30
CA SER A 101 -3.60 4.06 0.96
C SER A 101 -2.73 4.41 2.17
N ASN A 102 -1.51 4.88 1.95
CA ASN A 102 -0.66 5.45 3.01
C ASN A 102 -0.90 6.95 3.24
N GLN A 103 -1.77 7.59 2.42
CA GLN A 103 -2.19 8.99 2.54
C GLN A 103 -3.66 9.11 2.95
N ASN A 104 -4.26 8.03 3.47
CA ASN A 104 -5.66 7.97 3.93
C ASN A 104 -6.70 8.36 2.86
N HIS A 105 -6.42 8.13 1.59
CA HIS A 105 -7.40 8.29 0.53
C HIS A 105 -8.54 7.29 0.72
N THR A 106 -9.77 7.80 0.66
CA THR A 106 -11.01 7.01 0.80
C THR A 106 -11.89 7.08 -0.45
N ASP A 107 -11.77 8.16 -1.21
CA ASP A 107 -12.61 8.42 -2.37
C ASP A 107 -12.08 7.69 -3.60
N CYS A 108 -12.99 7.04 -4.33
CA CYS A 108 -12.63 6.36 -5.57
C CYS A 108 -12.37 7.40 -6.68
N PRO A 109 -11.19 7.41 -7.29
CA PRO A 109 -10.94 8.26 -8.44
C PRO A 109 -11.75 7.78 -9.65
N GLU A 110 -12.28 8.72 -10.46
CA GLU A 110 -13.10 8.39 -11.64
C GLU A 110 -12.23 8.08 -12.86
N GLU A 111 -11.49 9.06 -13.39
CA GLU A 111 -10.67 8.90 -14.59
C GLU A 111 -9.18 9.09 -14.33
N MET A 112 -8.84 9.99 -13.41
CA MET A 112 -7.48 10.36 -13.08
C MET A 112 -7.16 9.99 -11.64
N LEU A 113 -6.10 9.22 -11.44
CA LEU A 113 -5.53 8.96 -10.13
C LEU A 113 -4.37 9.92 -9.89
N LYS A 114 -4.54 10.82 -8.92
CA LYS A 114 -3.45 11.64 -8.40
C LYS A 114 -2.75 10.86 -7.29
N LEU A 115 -1.44 10.74 -7.40
CA LEU A 115 -0.56 10.17 -6.38
C LEU A 115 0.36 11.27 -5.87
N ASP A 116 0.32 11.55 -4.59
CA ASP A 116 1.25 12.49 -3.97
C ASP A 116 2.66 11.87 -3.85
N SER A 117 3.64 12.66 -3.43
CA SER A 117 5.01 12.18 -3.23
C SER A 117 5.04 10.98 -2.26
N CYS A 118 5.75 9.93 -2.64
CA CYS A 118 5.89 8.69 -1.85
C CYS A 118 4.55 8.03 -1.48
N GLU A 119 3.50 8.26 -2.28
CA GLU A 119 2.21 7.63 -2.06
C GLU A 119 2.14 6.25 -2.67
N VAL A 120 1.51 5.34 -1.92
CA VAL A 120 1.13 4.00 -2.37
C VAL A 120 -0.37 3.82 -2.19
N ILE A 121 -1.04 3.33 -3.23
CA ILE A 121 -2.47 3.03 -3.21
C ILE A 121 -2.76 1.65 -3.79
N VAL A 122 -3.77 1.00 -3.24
CA VAL A 122 -4.30 -0.28 -3.73
C VAL A 122 -5.78 -0.11 -4.01
N LEU A 123 -6.18 -0.34 -5.25
CA LEU A 123 -7.53 -0.11 -5.75
C LEU A 123 -8.13 -1.41 -6.30
N GLU A 124 -9.37 -1.71 -5.94
CA GLU A 124 -10.17 -2.68 -6.68
C GLU A 124 -10.79 -1.98 -7.90
N CYS A 125 -10.55 -2.53 -9.08
CA CYS A 125 -11.06 -2.03 -10.35
C CYS A 125 -12.15 -2.95 -10.92
N GLU A 126 -12.92 -2.43 -11.87
CA GLU A 126 -13.83 -3.26 -12.65
C GLU A 126 -13.07 -4.28 -13.51
N LYS A 127 -13.71 -5.45 -13.73
CA LYS A 127 -13.16 -6.54 -14.51
C LYS A 127 -13.88 -6.68 -15.84
#